data_8e8d114d96803a230e8733b8cd380d4c
#
_entry.id   8e8d114d96803a230e8733b8cd380d4c
#
_cell.length_a   1.000
_cell.length_b   1.000
_cell.length_c   1.000
_cell.angle_alpha   90.00
_cell.angle_beta   90.00
_cell.angle_gamma   90.00
#
_symmetry.space_group_name_H-M   'P 1'
#
loop_
_entity.id
_entity.type
_entity.pdbx_description
1 polymer ?
#
loop_
_entity_poly.entity_id
_entity_poly.type
_entity_poly.pdbx_seq_one_letter_code
_entity_poly.pdbx_strand_id
1 'polypeptide(L)'
;MAFHILKNENHKTNLVPIVEDILSIDSAMRFAAIIDLKGNISEAIMKKGKTSLKSQKEEEHFCKQVALGRRMRNEFNKSLGKVNYVHIERERVTQIVVYPKRKTIYVTLEPKLNMERKMELVHLIKKKTAHL
;
A
#
# COMPACT_ATOMS: atom_id res chain seq x y z
N MET A 1 0.64 19.75 4.02
CA MET A 1 1.73 19.41 3.11
C MET A 1 1.80 17.91 2.94
N ALA A 2 2.02 17.43 1.73
CA ALA A 2 2.13 15.99 1.48
C ALA A 2 3.46 15.45 2.02
N PHE A 3 3.41 14.27 2.60
CA PHE A 3 4.59 13.55 3.07
C PHE A 3 5.04 12.62 1.92
N HIS A 4 6.32 12.73 1.52
CA HIS A 4 6.83 11.99 0.39
C HIS A 4 8.15 11.30 0.76
N ILE A 5 8.24 10.01 0.48
CA ILE A 5 9.45 9.22 0.67
C ILE A 5 9.88 8.64 -0.67
N LEU A 6 11.10 8.95 -1.10
CA LEU A 6 11.72 8.33 -2.27
C LEU A 6 12.99 7.63 -1.81
N LYS A 7 13.01 6.31 -1.87
CA LYS A 7 14.09 5.49 -1.31
C LYS A 7 15.06 4.94 -2.34
N ASN A 8 14.62 4.75 -3.56
CA ASN A 8 15.46 4.15 -4.59
C ASN A 8 15.67 5.13 -5.74
N GLU A 9 16.82 5.78 -5.72
CA GLU A 9 17.20 6.75 -6.74
C GLU A 9 17.62 6.10 -8.05
N ASN A 10 17.89 4.79 -8.04
CA ASN A 10 18.38 4.07 -9.20
C ASN A 10 17.31 3.36 -9.99
N HIS A 11 16.07 3.38 -9.55
CA HIS A 11 15.00 2.74 -10.30
C HIS A 11 14.70 3.53 -11.57
N LYS A 12 14.42 2.81 -12.65
CA LYS A 12 14.21 3.41 -13.97
C LYS A 12 12.80 3.92 -14.17
N THR A 13 11.84 3.41 -13.41
CA THR A 13 10.44 3.76 -13.54
C THR A 13 10.06 4.79 -12.49
N ASN A 14 9.46 5.88 -12.94
CA ASN A 14 8.90 6.86 -12.04
C ASN A 14 7.56 6.34 -11.51
N LEU A 15 7.49 6.06 -10.22
CA LEU A 15 6.31 5.52 -9.57
C LEU A 15 5.40 6.58 -8.97
N VAL A 16 5.82 7.84 -8.96
CA VAL A 16 5.03 8.94 -8.39
C VAL A 16 3.63 9.04 -9.01
N PRO A 17 3.48 9.02 -10.35
CA PRO A 17 2.13 9.11 -10.94
C PRO A 17 1.22 7.97 -10.52
N ILE A 18 1.75 6.76 -10.33
CA ILE A 18 0.97 5.60 -9.90
C ILE A 18 0.46 5.81 -8.47
N VAL A 19 1.34 6.26 -7.58
CA VAL A 19 0.99 6.51 -6.18
C VAL A 19 -0.02 7.65 -6.09
N GLU A 20 0.17 8.73 -6.83
CA GLU A 20 -0.77 9.84 -6.87
C GLU A 20 -2.13 9.40 -7.41
N ASP A 21 -2.15 8.58 -8.44
CA ASP A 21 -3.37 8.05 -9.00
C ASP A 21 -4.14 7.20 -7.98
N ILE A 22 -3.44 6.35 -7.23
CA ILE A 22 -4.05 5.58 -6.15
C ILE A 22 -4.69 6.51 -5.11
N LEU A 23 -3.96 7.53 -4.68
CA LEU A 23 -4.46 8.47 -3.67
C LEU A 23 -5.66 9.28 -4.15
N SER A 24 -5.85 9.42 -5.45
CA SER A 24 -6.94 10.21 -6.03
C SER A 24 -8.25 9.46 -6.19
N ILE A 25 -8.29 8.14 -5.94
CA ILE A 25 -9.51 7.34 -6.17
C ILE A 25 -10.64 7.68 -5.21
N ASP A 26 -10.31 8.18 -4.01
CA ASP A 26 -11.31 8.55 -3.01
C ASP A 26 -10.72 9.58 -2.06
N SER A 27 -11.55 10.49 -1.58
CA SER A 27 -11.12 11.50 -0.60
C SER A 27 -10.70 10.88 0.74
N ALA A 28 -11.14 9.66 1.02
CA ALA A 28 -10.79 8.94 2.24
C ALA A 28 -9.38 8.34 2.21
N MET A 29 -8.73 8.30 1.05
CA MET A 29 -7.36 7.78 0.97
C MET A 29 -6.41 8.66 1.77
N ARG A 30 -5.48 8.04 2.51
CA ARG A 30 -4.54 8.75 3.37
C ARG A 30 -3.10 8.63 2.91
N PHE A 31 -2.66 7.43 2.62
CA PHE A 31 -1.26 7.12 2.34
C PHE A 31 -1.19 5.96 1.36
N ALA A 32 -0.21 5.99 0.47
CA ALA A 32 0.05 4.88 -0.43
C ALA A 32 1.55 4.68 -0.58
N ALA A 33 1.97 3.42 -0.54
CA ALA A 33 3.37 3.04 -0.69
C ALA A 33 3.50 1.88 -1.67
N ILE A 34 4.52 1.96 -2.49
CA ILE A 34 4.97 0.86 -3.34
C ILE A 34 6.27 0.36 -2.73
N ILE A 35 6.29 -0.92 -2.37
CA ILE A 35 7.36 -1.53 -1.61
C ILE A 35 7.95 -2.67 -2.44
N ASP A 36 9.28 -2.84 -2.42
CA ASP A 36 9.88 -4.00 -3.09
C ASP A 36 9.64 -5.26 -2.24
N LEU A 37 10.00 -6.41 -2.77
CA LEU A 37 9.74 -7.68 -2.09
C LEU A 37 10.55 -7.84 -0.79
N LYS A 38 11.57 -7.03 -0.59
CA LYS A 38 12.38 -7.03 0.64
C LYS A 38 11.83 -6.07 1.69
N GLY A 39 10.83 -5.25 1.33
CA GLY A 39 10.24 -4.30 2.25
C GLY A 39 10.85 -2.90 2.17
N ASN A 40 11.68 -2.63 1.19
CA ASN A 40 12.21 -1.29 0.97
C ASN A 40 11.18 -0.45 0.22
N ILE A 41 11.00 0.78 0.66
CA ILE A 41 10.05 1.69 0.03
C ILE A 41 10.63 2.14 -1.31
N SER A 42 9.93 1.85 -2.39
CA SER A 42 10.27 2.35 -3.73
C SER A 42 9.70 3.76 -3.92
N GLU A 43 8.48 3.98 -3.46
CA GLU A 43 7.82 5.27 -3.48
C GLU A 43 6.70 5.28 -2.45
N ALA A 44 6.51 6.39 -1.73
CA ALA A 44 5.40 6.54 -0.80
C ALA A 44 5.01 8.00 -0.66
N ILE A 45 3.71 8.26 -0.62
CA ILE A 45 3.17 9.61 -0.50
C ILE A 45 2.04 9.62 0.53
N MET A 46 2.10 10.57 1.45
CA MET A 46 0.99 10.91 2.33
C MET A 46 0.11 11.93 1.61
N LYS A 47 -1.18 11.67 1.52
CA LYS A 47 -2.11 12.56 0.85
C LYS A 47 -2.08 13.95 1.49
N LYS A 48 -2.10 14.99 0.67
CA LYS A 48 -2.13 16.37 1.10
C LYS A 48 -3.32 16.60 2.04
N GLY A 49 -3.09 17.28 3.15
CA GLY A 49 -4.13 17.56 4.14
C GLY A 49 -4.32 16.48 5.19
N LYS A 50 -3.64 15.35 5.07
CA LYS A 50 -3.69 14.29 6.08
C LYS A 50 -2.49 14.36 7.00
N THR A 51 -2.70 13.96 8.27
CA THR A 51 -1.64 13.91 9.26
C THR A 51 -1.11 12.48 9.34
N SER A 52 0.21 12.35 9.32
CA SER A 52 0.83 11.05 9.47
C SER A 52 0.62 10.51 10.89
N LEU A 53 0.24 9.25 11.01
CA LEU A 53 0.10 8.55 12.28
C LEU A 53 1.40 7.86 12.71
N LYS A 54 2.40 7.82 11.84
CA LYS A 54 3.71 7.21 12.06
C LYS A 54 4.81 8.18 11.66
N SER A 55 5.96 8.12 12.33
CA SER A 55 7.17 8.78 11.85
C SER A 55 7.66 8.08 10.58
N GLN A 56 8.56 8.72 9.84
CA GLN A 56 9.16 8.09 8.67
C GLN A 56 9.87 6.77 9.03
N LYS A 57 10.58 6.76 10.15
CA LYS A 57 11.29 5.57 10.62
C LYS A 57 10.34 4.42 10.94
N GLU A 58 9.22 4.73 11.60
CA GLU A 58 8.18 3.74 11.87
C GLU A 58 7.55 3.23 10.58
N GLU A 59 7.34 4.11 9.60
CA GLU A 59 6.78 3.72 8.32
C GLU A 59 7.70 2.75 7.59
N GLU A 60 9.01 3.02 7.59
CA GLU A 60 10.01 2.13 6.99
C GLU A 60 10.02 0.76 7.67
N HIS A 61 9.96 0.75 9.00
CA HIS A 61 9.90 -0.49 9.76
C HIS A 61 8.62 -1.27 9.46
N PHE A 62 7.50 -0.57 9.41
CA PHE A 62 6.21 -1.19 9.09
C PHE A 62 6.23 -1.85 7.71
N CYS A 63 6.82 -1.20 6.72
CA CYS A 63 6.93 -1.75 5.36
C CYS A 63 7.77 -3.02 5.32
N LYS A 64 8.80 -3.12 6.15
CA LYS A 64 9.57 -4.36 6.30
C LYS A 64 8.69 -5.49 6.82
N GLN A 65 7.82 -5.19 7.79
CA GLN A 65 6.88 -6.19 8.33
C GLN A 65 5.83 -6.60 7.29
N VAL A 66 5.37 -5.67 6.46
CA VAL A 66 4.44 -5.99 5.36
C VAL A 66 5.07 -6.99 4.39
N ALA A 67 6.33 -6.77 4.02
CA ALA A 67 7.05 -7.68 3.14
C ALA A 67 7.25 -9.05 3.78
N LEU A 68 7.59 -9.10 5.07
CA LEU A 68 7.72 -10.36 5.81
C LEU A 68 6.39 -11.11 5.83
N GLY A 69 5.29 -10.41 6.10
CA GLY A 69 3.94 -11.00 6.10
C GLY A 69 3.61 -11.63 4.74
N ARG A 70 3.98 -10.97 3.65
CA ARG A 70 3.79 -11.52 2.31
C ARG A 70 4.55 -12.83 2.15
N ARG A 71 5.83 -12.87 2.55
CA ARG A 71 6.63 -14.09 2.46
C ARG A 71 6.02 -15.23 3.27
N MET A 72 5.55 -14.94 4.47
CA MET A 72 4.91 -15.92 5.34
C MET A 72 3.62 -16.48 4.72
N ARG A 73 2.80 -15.60 4.14
CA ARG A 73 1.55 -16.02 3.49
C ARG A 73 1.81 -16.83 2.22
N ASN A 74 2.87 -16.51 1.49
CA ASN A 74 3.24 -17.23 0.26
C ASN A 74 3.57 -18.71 0.50
N GLU A 75 3.95 -19.08 1.71
CA GLU A 75 4.19 -20.49 2.07
C GLU A 75 2.97 -21.35 1.81
N PHE A 76 1.77 -20.78 1.86
CA PHE A 76 0.52 -21.53 1.70
C PHE A 76 -0.15 -21.32 0.34
N ASN A 77 0.54 -20.66 -0.60
CA ASN A 77 -0.03 -20.40 -1.94
C ASN A 77 -0.38 -21.69 -2.68
N LYS A 78 0.41 -22.73 -2.49
CA LYS A 78 0.18 -24.00 -3.16
C LYS A 78 -1.06 -24.71 -2.62
N SER A 79 -1.29 -24.65 -1.32
CA SER A 79 -2.42 -25.33 -0.68
C SER A 79 -3.71 -24.51 -0.75
N LEU A 80 -3.60 -23.18 -0.56
CA LEU A 80 -4.75 -22.30 -0.39
C LEU A 80 -4.98 -21.35 -1.57
N GLY A 81 -4.06 -21.31 -2.52
CA GLY A 81 -4.09 -20.33 -3.59
C GLY A 81 -3.43 -19.02 -3.15
N LYS A 82 -3.17 -18.14 -4.11
CA LYS A 82 -2.54 -16.86 -3.85
C LYS A 82 -3.47 -15.93 -3.05
N VAL A 83 -2.86 -15.08 -2.23
CA VAL A 83 -3.62 -14.05 -1.52
C VAL A 83 -4.12 -13.02 -2.54
N ASN A 84 -5.41 -12.72 -2.50
CA ASN A 84 -6.01 -11.71 -3.38
C ASN A 84 -5.78 -10.31 -2.84
N TYR A 85 -5.89 -10.11 -1.54
CA TYR A 85 -5.62 -8.85 -0.85
C TYR A 85 -5.59 -9.11 0.65
N VAL A 86 -5.05 -8.15 1.41
CA VAL A 86 -5.10 -8.15 2.87
C VAL A 86 -5.86 -6.90 3.30
N HIS A 87 -6.81 -7.06 4.19
CA HIS A 87 -7.57 -5.98 4.77
C HIS A 87 -7.44 -6.06 6.30
N ILE A 88 -6.94 -5.00 6.90
CA ILE A 88 -6.83 -4.90 8.35
C ILE A 88 -7.59 -3.65 8.78
N GLU A 89 -8.61 -3.86 9.60
CA GLU A 89 -9.37 -2.75 10.14
C GLU A 89 -8.79 -2.36 11.50
N ARG A 90 -8.29 -1.12 11.59
CA ARG A 90 -7.80 -0.55 12.85
C ARG A 90 -8.73 0.57 13.28
N GLU A 91 -8.59 1.01 14.51
CA GLU A 91 -9.43 2.10 15.05
C GLU A 91 -9.27 3.41 14.27
N ARG A 92 -8.06 3.72 13.83
CA ARG A 92 -7.74 5.01 13.21
C ARG A 92 -7.56 4.97 11.72
N VAL A 93 -7.34 3.79 11.16
CA VAL A 93 -7.16 3.62 9.71
C VAL A 93 -7.63 2.24 9.29
N THR A 94 -8.05 2.14 8.03
CA THR A 94 -8.18 0.86 7.34
C THR A 94 -6.89 0.67 6.54
N GLN A 95 -6.31 -0.52 6.63
CA GLN A 95 -5.10 -0.87 5.89
C GLN A 95 -5.43 -1.90 4.83
N ILE A 96 -4.95 -1.68 3.61
CA ILE A 96 -5.14 -2.62 2.50
C ILE A 96 -3.77 -2.89 1.88
N VAL A 97 -3.50 -4.18 1.63
CA VAL A 97 -2.27 -4.60 0.98
C VAL A 97 -2.64 -5.48 -0.20
N VAL A 98 -2.06 -5.21 -1.35
CA VAL A 98 -2.19 -6.07 -2.52
C VAL A 98 -0.82 -6.51 -3.00
N TYR A 99 -0.77 -7.68 -3.64
CA TYR A 99 0.47 -8.36 -3.98
C TYR A 99 0.62 -8.52 -5.49
N PRO A 100 0.92 -7.45 -6.25
CA PRO A 100 1.33 -7.64 -7.63
C PRO A 100 2.63 -8.44 -7.69
N LYS A 101 3.10 -8.76 -8.87
CA LYS A 101 4.15 -9.77 -9.04
C LYS A 101 5.48 -9.38 -8.41
N ARG A 102 5.93 -8.13 -8.58
CA ARG A 102 7.27 -7.69 -8.19
C ARG A 102 7.28 -6.64 -7.09
N LYS A 103 6.14 -6.14 -6.73
CA LYS A 103 5.99 -5.08 -5.72
C LYS A 103 4.87 -5.45 -4.77
N THR A 104 4.89 -4.83 -3.61
CA THR A 104 3.79 -4.89 -2.66
C THR A 104 3.22 -3.49 -2.54
N ILE A 105 1.91 -3.38 -2.62
CA ILE A 105 1.23 -2.09 -2.52
C ILE A 105 0.53 -2.03 -1.16
N TYR A 106 0.86 -1.01 -0.39
CA TYR A 106 0.27 -0.79 0.92
C TYR A 106 -0.41 0.57 0.95
N VAL A 107 -1.67 0.60 1.33
CA VAL A 107 -2.41 1.86 1.44
C VAL A 107 -3.13 1.94 2.78
N THR A 108 -3.36 3.17 3.23
CA THR A 108 -4.26 3.43 4.36
C THR A 108 -5.36 4.37 3.92
N LEU A 109 -6.52 4.22 4.53
CA LEU A 109 -7.67 5.09 4.27
C LEU A 109 -8.46 5.29 5.56
N GLU A 110 -9.33 6.30 5.54
CA GLU A 110 -10.20 6.60 6.66
C GLU A 110 -11.12 5.40 6.94
N PRO A 111 -11.29 5.02 8.22
CA PRO A 111 -12.08 3.82 8.53
C PRO A 111 -13.59 3.98 8.35
N LYS A 112 -14.07 5.20 8.14
CA LYS A 112 -15.50 5.51 8.08
C LYS A 112 -16.22 4.98 6.84
N LEU A 113 -15.49 4.66 5.78
CA LEU A 113 -16.12 4.12 4.58
C LEU A 113 -16.80 2.78 4.88
N ASN A 114 -17.93 2.51 4.21
CA ASN A 114 -18.58 1.22 4.35
C ASN A 114 -17.75 0.13 3.64
N MET A 115 -18.05 -1.13 3.96
CA MET A 115 -17.30 -2.27 3.42
C MET A 115 -17.41 -2.38 1.91
N GLU A 116 -18.58 -2.09 1.35
CA GLU A 116 -18.80 -2.14 -0.08
C GLU A 116 -17.83 -1.19 -0.81
N ARG A 117 -17.73 0.05 -0.33
CA ARG A 117 -16.82 1.02 -0.92
C ARG A 117 -15.35 0.61 -0.73
N LYS A 118 -15.00 0.07 0.42
CA LYS A 118 -13.65 -0.44 0.67
C LYS A 118 -13.28 -1.53 -0.33
N MET A 119 -14.21 -2.43 -0.64
CA MET A 119 -13.97 -3.48 -1.64
C MET A 119 -13.83 -2.93 -3.05
N GLU A 120 -14.61 -1.91 -3.41
CA GLU A 120 -14.41 -1.22 -4.68
C GLU A 120 -13.00 -0.63 -4.78
N LEU A 121 -12.51 -0.02 -3.70
CA LEU A 121 -11.16 0.55 -3.65
C LEU A 121 -10.09 -0.54 -3.81
N VAL A 122 -10.28 -1.70 -3.17
CA VAL A 122 -9.38 -2.84 -3.34
C VAL A 122 -9.27 -3.20 -4.82
N HIS A 123 -10.40 -3.34 -5.51
CA HIS A 123 -10.41 -3.70 -6.93
C HIS A 123 -9.74 -2.64 -7.80
N LEU A 124 -9.98 -1.37 -7.51
CA LEU A 124 -9.34 -0.26 -8.24
C LEU A 124 -7.83 -0.25 -8.04
N ILE A 125 -7.38 -0.44 -6.80
CA ILE A 125 -5.95 -0.50 -6.48
C ILE A 125 -5.28 -1.66 -7.21
N LYS A 126 -5.90 -2.84 -7.18
CA LYS A 126 -5.39 -4.01 -7.89
C LYS A 126 -5.26 -3.74 -9.39
N LYS A 127 -6.29 -3.14 -9.98
CA LYS A 127 -6.30 -2.83 -11.41
C LYS A 127 -5.19 -1.84 -11.79
N LYS A 128 -5.02 -0.78 -10.99
CA LYS A 128 -4.01 0.25 -11.25
C LYS A 128 -2.58 -0.25 -11.07
N THR A 129 -2.37 -1.31 -10.32
CA THR A 129 -1.03 -1.81 -9.97
C THR A 129 -0.72 -3.19 -10.55
N ALA A 130 -1.61 -3.74 -11.37
CA ALA A 130 -1.48 -5.11 -11.91
C ALA A 130 -0.19 -5.33 -12.72
N HIS A 131 0.38 -4.28 -13.28
CA HIS A 131 1.61 -4.35 -14.08
C HIS A 131 2.88 -4.31 -13.22
N LEU A 132 2.78 -4.09 -11.95
CA LEU A 132 3.91 -4.04 -11.02
C LEU A 132 4.20 -5.41 -10.44
#